data_2169675cfeb7299b02ae9e82cb4533ce
#
_entry.id   2169675cfeb7299b02ae9e82cb4533ce
#
_cell.length_a   1.000
_cell.length_b   1.000
_cell.length_c   1.000
_cell.angle_alpha   90.00
_cell.angle_beta   90.00
_cell.angle_gamma   90.00
#
_symmetry.space_group_name_H-M   'P 1'
#
loop_
_entity.id
_entity.type
_entity.pdbx_description
1 polymer ?
#
loop_
_entity_poly.entity_id
_entity_poly.type
_entity_poly.pdbx_seq_one_letter_code
_entity_poly.pdbx_strand_id
1 'polypeptide(L)'
;MHSVRMTMARWGLIAASSAIGCLTAYGRAADATPGGEAVKTPAVAAPHGAYAGTETCLTCHEDQAAAITHGPHSHAFRAGTPMSPKGCQTCHSDTKAALGCEACHGPGKEHAESNGDNTKITRFASLSARQSSETCVSCHFRTNLAFWAGSQHDQRSVGCATCHSVHAASGEKQLKTAAQTALCASCHRTIVNKQMKFNHMPVREGRLECSRCHNVHGAANVKLLKVGSSVNESCVGCHGEKRGPMLWEHLPVTENCSTCHDPHGSNNDRMLVAKQPFLCQRCHVTSRHPPTVYEGYLLNNSYNANKVYGRSCVICHQQVHGSNAPSGKAFLR
;
A
#
# COMPACT_ATOMS: atom_id res chain seq x y z
N MET A 1 67.46 -2.56 -28.04
CA MET A 1 67.83 -1.38 -28.85
C MET A 1 66.87 -1.28 -30.03
N HIS A 2 65.89 -0.41 -29.98
CA HIS A 2 65.44 0.47 -31.05
C HIS A 2 64.28 1.31 -30.47
N SER A 3 64.63 2.55 -30.25
CA SER A 3 63.76 3.63 -29.85
C SER A 3 62.98 4.11 -31.10
N VAL A 4 61.68 4.36 -30.97
CA VAL A 4 60.95 5.18 -31.93
C VAL A 4 60.17 6.25 -31.19
N ARG A 5 60.50 7.48 -31.58
CA ARG A 5 60.07 8.75 -30.98
C ARG A 5 58.63 9.10 -31.37
N MET A 6 57.94 9.71 -30.40
CA MET A 6 56.71 10.52 -30.60
C MET A 6 56.93 11.68 -31.53
N THR A 7 55.94 11.94 -32.37
CA THR A 7 55.75 13.23 -33.01
C THR A 7 54.35 13.76 -32.70
N MET A 8 54.33 14.84 -31.95
CA MET A 8 53.14 15.68 -31.76
C MET A 8 52.90 16.54 -33.02
N ALA A 9 51.67 16.56 -33.49
CA ALA A 9 51.21 17.56 -34.44
C ALA A 9 50.13 18.42 -33.76
N ARG A 10 50.52 19.69 -33.56
CA ARG A 10 49.63 20.81 -33.22
C ARG A 10 48.92 21.27 -34.53
N TRP A 11 47.62 21.42 -34.46
CA TRP A 11 46.85 22.26 -35.39
C TRP A 11 45.87 23.11 -34.60
N GLY A 12 45.82 24.18 -34.75
CA GLY A 12 45.63 25.57 -34.92
C GLY A 12 44.14 25.93 -34.90
N LEU A 13 43.83 26.95 -34.04
CA LEU A 13 42.53 27.65 -34.01
C LEU A 13 42.30 28.34 -35.39
N ILE A 14 41.06 28.21 -35.88
CA ILE A 14 40.46 29.23 -36.73
C ILE A 14 39.07 29.54 -36.19
N ALA A 15 38.94 30.76 -35.69
CA ALA A 15 37.65 31.38 -35.39
C ALA A 15 37.08 31.95 -36.72
N ALA A 16 35.84 31.63 -37.01
CA ALA A 16 35.07 32.36 -38.01
C ALA A 16 33.65 32.57 -37.47
N SER A 17 33.41 33.82 -37.13
CA SER A 17 32.09 34.37 -36.85
C SER A 17 31.28 34.41 -38.16
N SER A 18 30.09 33.90 -38.15
CA SER A 18 29.04 34.27 -39.10
C SER A 18 27.69 34.19 -38.42
N ALA A 19 27.19 35.35 -38.05
CA ALA A 19 25.81 35.57 -37.65
C ALA A 19 24.92 35.49 -38.91
N ILE A 20 24.05 34.55 -38.98
CA ILE A 20 22.90 34.56 -39.90
C ILE A 20 21.66 34.31 -39.02
N GLY A 21 20.87 35.38 -38.87
CA GLY A 21 19.56 35.32 -38.23
C GLY A 21 18.59 34.50 -39.07
N CYS A 22 18.01 33.52 -38.45
CA CYS A 22 16.83 32.84 -38.96
C CYS A 22 15.69 33.12 -38.02
N LEU A 23 14.89 34.14 -38.31
CA LEU A 23 13.58 34.36 -37.72
C LEU A 23 12.65 33.25 -38.19
N THR A 24 12.50 32.18 -37.41
CA THR A 24 11.38 31.26 -37.56
C THR A 24 10.28 31.67 -36.59
N ALA A 25 9.19 32.10 -37.18
CA ALA A 25 7.93 32.37 -36.49
C ALA A 25 7.48 31.11 -35.77
N TYR A 26 7.64 31.08 -34.44
CA TYR A 26 6.90 30.14 -33.58
C TYR A 26 5.45 30.60 -33.54
N GLY A 27 4.62 29.92 -34.30
CA GLY A 27 3.18 30.00 -34.14
C GLY A 27 2.82 29.63 -32.71
N ARG A 28 2.20 30.55 -31.98
CA ARG A 28 1.55 30.28 -30.73
C ARG A 28 0.51 29.19 -30.97
N ALA A 29 0.81 27.97 -30.54
CA ALA A 29 -0.24 26.98 -30.28
C ALA A 29 -1.14 27.59 -29.21
N ALA A 30 -2.41 27.78 -29.54
CA ALA A 30 -3.40 28.20 -28.61
C ALA A 30 -3.47 27.13 -27.49
N ASP A 31 -3.21 27.54 -26.26
CA ASP A 31 -3.51 26.79 -25.05
C ASP A 31 -5.02 26.49 -25.03
N ALA A 32 -5.39 25.32 -25.54
CA ALA A 32 -6.65 24.72 -25.23
C ALA A 32 -6.54 24.14 -23.81
N THR A 33 -6.77 24.96 -22.82
CA THR A 33 -7.12 24.48 -21.47
C THR A 33 -8.34 23.59 -21.63
N PRO A 34 -8.27 22.29 -21.28
CA PRO A 34 -9.48 21.53 -21.12
C PRO A 34 -10.21 22.17 -19.95
N GLY A 35 -11.35 22.77 -20.22
CA GLY A 35 -12.30 23.21 -19.22
C GLY A 35 -12.83 22.02 -18.44
N GLY A 36 -12.01 21.52 -17.54
CA GLY A 36 -12.46 20.69 -16.44
C GLY A 36 -13.26 21.63 -15.53
N GLU A 37 -14.58 21.58 -15.62
CA GLU A 37 -15.42 22.07 -14.55
C GLU A 37 -14.90 21.44 -13.27
N ALA A 38 -14.30 22.28 -12.43
CA ALA A 38 -14.00 21.91 -11.06
C ALA A 38 -15.33 21.42 -10.48
N VAL A 39 -15.43 20.11 -10.25
CA VAL A 39 -16.52 19.54 -9.48
C VAL A 39 -16.49 20.30 -8.17
N LYS A 40 -17.37 21.26 -8.04
CA LYS A 40 -17.64 21.95 -6.78
C LYS A 40 -18.13 20.85 -5.85
N THR A 41 -17.20 20.25 -5.11
CA THR A 41 -17.57 19.52 -3.91
C THR A 41 -18.44 20.47 -3.11
N PRO A 42 -19.69 20.09 -2.80
CA PRO A 42 -20.46 20.91 -1.89
C PRO A 42 -19.63 20.97 -0.62
N ALA A 43 -19.14 22.17 -0.31
CA ALA A 43 -18.56 22.42 1.01
C ALA A 43 -19.64 21.96 1.98
N VAL A 44 -19.32 20.98 2.83
CA VAL A 44 -20.15 20.69 3.99
C VAL A 44 -20.27 22.02 4.68
N ALA A 45 -21.44 22.65 4.60
CA ALA A 45 -21.67 23.94 5.20
C ALA A 45 -21.24 23.79 6.66
N ALA A 46 -20.32 24.65 7.11
CA ALA A 46 -19.92 24.66 8.50
C ALA A 46 -21.22 24.78 9.31
N PRO A 47 -21.51 23.87 10.24
CA PRO A 47 -22.76 23.89 10.96
C PRO A 47 -22.85 25.22 11.71
N HIS A 48 -23.79 26.05 11.27
CA HIS A 48 -24.11 27.34 11.89
C HIS A 48 -25.01 27.07 13.09
N GLY A 49 -24.41 26.81 14.26
CA GLY A 49 -25.17 26.58 15.48
C GLY A 49 -24.32 26.96 16.69
N ALA A 50 -24.97 27.20 17.81
CA ALA A 50 -24.27 27.42 19.07
C ALA A 50 -23.76 26.10 19.65
N TYR A 51 -22.60 26.13 20.28
CA TYR A 51 -21.97 25.00 20.94
C TYR A 51 -22.50 24.85 22.37
N ALA A 52 -22.66 23.60 22.81
CA ALA A 52 -23.13 23.24 24.15
C ALA A 52 -21.96 22.99 25.11
N GLY A 53 -20.82 22.55 24.60
CA GLY A 53 -19.66 22.09 25.35
C GLY A 53 -19.77 20.63 25.80
N THR A 54 -18.60 20.00 25.95
CA THR A 54 -18.46 18.58 26.29
C THR A 54 -19.19 18.20 27.60
N GLU A 55 -19.15 19.06 28.61
CA GLU A 55 -19.82 18.86 29.91
C GLU A 55 -21.32 18.63 29.73
N THR A 56 -21.97 19.45 28.91
CA THR A 56 -23.39 19.31 28.58
C THR A 56 -23.68 17.98 27.89
N CYS A 57 -22.82 17.53 26.98
CA CYS A 57 -22.99 16.27 26.28
C CYS A 57 -22.95 15.10 27.25
N LEU A 58 -22.03 15.13 28.23
CA LEU A 58 -21.80 14.05 29.18
C LEU A 58 -22.92 13.87 30.20
N THR A 59 -23.83 14.84 30.38
CA THR A 59 -25.01 14.68 31.24
C THR A 59 -25.95 13.57 30.75
N CYS A 60 -25.97 13.31 29.42
CA CYS A 60 -26.78 12.27 28.80
C CYS A 60 -25.93 11.13 28.19
N HIS A 61 -24.69 11.41 27.82
CA HIS A 61 -23.78 10.46 27.15
C HIS A 61 -22.60 10.07 28.05
N GLU A 62 -22.87 9.74 29.31
CA GLU A 62 -21.86 9.37 30.31
C GLU A 62 -21.01 8.17 29.85
N ASP A 63 -21.60 7.18 29.19
CA ASP A 63 -20.90 6.01 28.65
C ASP A 63 -19.79 6.35 27.67
N GLN A 64 -19.84 7.52 27.03
CA GLN A 64 -18.83 7.97 26.07
C GLN A 64 -17.67 8.71 26.74
N ALA A 65 -17.79 9.07 28.02
CA ALA A 65 -16.80 9.82 28.76
C ALA A 65 -15.42 9.12 28.76
N ALA A 66 -15.40 7.83 29.05
CA ALA A 66 -14.17 7.05 29.13
C ALA A 66 -13.38 7.06 27.80
N ALA A 67 -14.07 6.94 26.66
CA ALA A 67 -13.46 6.92 25.34
C ALA A 67 -12.80 8.27 25.00
N ILE A 68 -13.43 9.37 25.40
CA ILE A 68 -12.93 10.73 25.14
C ILE A 68 -11.85 11.13 26.15
N THR A 69 -11.97 10.72 27.40
CA THR A 69 -11.03 11.11 28.47
C THR A 69 -9.77 10.26 28.54
N HIS A 70 -9.86 8.97 28.17
CA HIS A 70 -8.74 8.01 28.26
C HIS A 70 -8.25 7.52 26.88
N GLY A 71 -9.02 7.73 25.82
CA GLY A 71 -8.66 7.35 24.45
C GLY A 71 -7.59 8.27 23.84
N PRO A 72 -7.02 7.89 22.70
CA PRO A 72 -6.00 8.71 22.01
C PRO A 72 -6.45 10.13 21.69
N HIS A 73 -7.74 10.36 21.44
CA HIS A 73 -8.26 11.69 21.19
C HIS A 73 -8.25 12.60 22.43
N SER A 74 -8.19 12.05 23.66
CA SER A 74 -8.02 12.84 24.86
C SER A 74 -6.73 13.67 24.83
N HIS A 75 -5.69 13.15 24.22
CA HIS A 75 -4.42 13.85 24.06
C HIS A 75 -4.51 14.97 23.03
N ALA A 76 -5.33 14.81 21.99
CA ALA A 76 -5.48 15.81 20.94
C ALA A 76 -6.10 17.12 21.46
N PHE A 77 -6.95 17.03 22.50
CA PHE A 77 -7.68 18.16 23.06
C PHE A 77 -7.00 18.77 24.30
N ARG A 78 -5.83 18.28 24.71
CA ARG A 78 -5.09 18.84 25.83
C ARG A 78 -4.35 20.14 25.47
N ALA A 79 -4.21 21.02 26.42
CA ALA A 79 -3.40 22.23 26.24
C ALA A 79 -1.96 21.91 25.83
N GLY A 80 -1.44 22.61 24.84
CA GLY A 80 -0.07 22.43 24.34
C GLY A 80 0.08 21.39 23.20
N THR A 81 -0.99 20.73 22.80
CA THR A 81 -0.98 19.85 21.61
C THR A 81 -1.22 20.66 20.33
N PRO A 82 -0.94 20.10 19.13
CA PRO A 82 -1.21 20.80 17.86
C PRO A 82 -2.67 21.22 17.65
N MET A 83 -3.60 20.57 18.36
CA MET A 83 -5.02 20.91 18.34
C MET A 83 -5.46 21.80 19.50
N SER A 84 -4.54 22.15 20.39
CA SER A 84 -4.80 23.11 21.48
C SER A 84 -5.06 24.50 20.91
N PRO A 85 -5.91 25.30 21.58
CA PRO A 85 -6.21 26.68 21.16
C PRO A 85 -5.00 27.57 20.87
N LYS A 86 -3.86 27.29 21.49
CA LYS A 86 -2.62 28.08 21.27
C LYS A 86 -1.83 27.63 20.02
N GLY A 87 -2.04 26.43 19.49
CA GLY A 87 -1.26 25.91 18.35
C GLY A 87 -1.84 26.28 16.98
N CYS A 88 -3.14 26.18 16.84
CA CYS A 88 -3.82 26.37 15.54
C CYS A 88 -4.56 27.71 15.43
N GLN A 89 -4.82 28.40 16.54
CA GLN A 89 -5.54 29.68 16.55
C GLN A 89 -4.78 30.81 15.86
N THR A 90 -3.47 30.70 15.66
CA THR A 90 -2.71 31.71 14.93
C THR A 90 -3.09 31.79 13.43
N CYS A 91 -3.65 30.71 12.88
CA CYS A 91 -4.01 30.64 11.47
C CYS A 91 -5.50 30.29 11.22
N HIS A 92 -6.17 29.73 12.22
CA HIS A 92 -7.57 29.30 12.12
C HIS A 92 -8.29 29.80 13.36
N SER A 93 -8.81 31.02 13.27
CA SER A 93 -9.68 31.58 14.30
C SER A 93 -10.85 30.63 14.55
N ASP A 94 -11.10 30.40 15.81
CA ASP A 94 -12.29 29.84 16.40
C ASP A 94 -12.47 28.34 16.50
N THR A 95 -12.19 27.82 17.71
CA THR A 95 -13.07 26.98 18.48
C THR A 95 -13.06 25.47 18.30
N LYS A 96 -12.60 24.87 17.21
CA LYS A 96 -12.67 23.40 17.06
C LYS A 96 -11.86 22.61 18.10
N ALA A 97 -10.78 23.18 18.62
CA ALA A 97 -9.94 22.52 19.60
C ALA A 97 -10.53 22.49 21.02
N ALA A 98 -11.42 23.44 21.32
CA ALA A 98 -12.14 23.47 22.59
C ALA A 98 -13.43 22.65 22.58
N LEU A 99 -13.80 22.12 21.40
CA LEU A 99 -15.13 21.56 21.17
C LEU A 99 -15.30 20.11 21.65
N GLY A 100 -14.24 19.39 21.95
CA GLY A 100 -14.38 17.99 22.38
C GLY A 100 -15.27 17.16 21.45
N CYS A 101 -16.43 16.76 21.91
CA CYS A 101 -17.42 16.01 21.14
C CYS A 101 -17.85 16.73 19.86
N GLU A 102 -18.04 18.03 19.96
CA GLU A 102 -18.55 18.87 18.88
C GLU A 102 -17.53 19.09 17.75
N ALA A 103 -16.23 18.78 17.99
CA ALA A 103 -15.23 18.77 16.91
C ALA A 103 -15.57 17.78 15.78
N CYS A 104 -16.27 16.70 16.14
CA CYS A 104 -16.71 15.67 15.20
C CYS A 104 -18.20 15.75 14.92
N HIS A 105 -19.01 16.03 15.94
CA HIS A 105 -20.46 15.99 15.85
C HIS A 105 -21.10 17.34 15.47
N GLY A 106 -20.32 18.42 15.39
CA GLY A 106 -20.82 19.76 15.14
C GLY A 106 -21.52 20.37 16.34
N PRO A 107 -22.11 21.60 16.19
CA PRO A 107 -22.76 22.33 17.26
C PRO A 107 -23.90 21.53 17.87
N GLY A 108 -23.88 21.30 19.17
CA GLY A 108 -24.79 20.42 19.88
C GLY A 108 -25.84 21.14 20.73
N LYS A 109 -25.86 22.48 20.78
CA LYS A 109 -26.77 23.22 21.66
C LYS A 109 -28.24 22.91 21.37
N GLU A 110 -28.66 23.01 20.11
CA GLU A 110 -30.04 22.72 19.73
C GLU A 110 -30.44 21.25 20.03
N HIS A 111 -29.51 20.31 19.85
CA HIS A 111 -29.70 18.91 20.21
C HIS A 111 -29.96 18.74 21.73
N ALA A 112 -29.17 19.39 22.55
CA ALA A 112 -29.31 19.34 23.99
C ALA A 112 -30.61 20.01 24.45
N GLU A 113 -30.93 21.19 23.93
CA GLU A 113 -32.15 21.95 24.27
C GLU A 113 -33.42 21.30 23.79
N SER A 114 -33.36 20.51 22.73
CA SER A 114 -34.50 19.75 22.18
C SER A 114 -34.69 18.37 22.77
N ASN A 115 -34.07 18.11 23.93
CA ASN A 115 -34.12 16.84 24.63
C ASN A 115 -33.61 15.65 23.78
N GLY A 116 -32.55 15.89 23.02
CA GLY A 116 -31.84 14.84 22.26
C GLY A 116 -32.36 14.60 20.86
N ASP A 117 -32.97 15.61 20.20
CA ASP A 117 -33.36 15.46 18.80
C ASP A 117 -32.17 15.16 17.89
N ASN A 118 -32.14 13.94 17.37
CA ASN A 118 -31.08 13.40 16.54
C ASN A 118 -30.92 14.13 15.17
N THR A 119 -31.89 14.92 14.77
CA THR A 119 -31.83 15.70 13.52
C THR A 119 -31.01 16.98 13.69
N LYS A 120 -30.75 17.39 14.92
CA LYS A 120 -30.06 18.62 15.30
C LYS A 120 -28.54 18.44 15.53
N ILE A 121 -28.01 17.25 15.30
CA ILE A 121 -26.59 16.96 15.49
C ILE A 121 -26.08 16.03 14.38
N THR A 122 -24.79 16.11 14.05
CA THR A 122 -24.19 15.22 13.06
C THR A 122 -24.07 13.80 13.59
N ARG A 123 -24.78 12.88 12.95
CA ARG A 123 -24.72 11.45 13.24
C ARG A 123 -23.87 10.73 12.19
N PHE A 124 -22.79 10.09 12.57
CA PHE A 124 -21.93 9.34 11.64
C PHE A 124 -22.66 8.21 10.93
N ALA A 125 -23.67 7.61 11.56
CA ALA A 125 -24.49 6.58 10.95
C ALA A 125 -25.34 7.07 9.76
N SER A 126 -25.65 8.38 9.69
CA SER A 126 -26.41 8.99 8.59
C SER A 126 -25.51 9.58 7.50
N LEU A 127 -24.20 9.67 7.73
CA LEU A 127 -23.25 10.20 6.76
C LEU A 127 -22.85 9.13 5.75
N SER A 128 -22.62 9.55 4.52
CA SER A 128 -21.88 8.71 3.56
C SER A 128 -20.46 8.43 4.06
N ALA A 129 -19.85 7.35 3.56
CA ALA A 129 -18.46 7.01 3.90
C ALA A 129 -17.50 8.18 3.63
N ARG A 130 -17.71 8.91 2.56
CA ARG A 130 -16.93 10.09 2.20
C ARG A 130 -17.09 11.22 3.20
N GLN A 131 -18.30 11.61 3.52
CA GLN A 131 -18.57 12.68 4.49
C GLN A 131 -18.00 12.35 5.88
N SER A 132 -18.18 11.10 6.34
CA SER A 132 -17.60 10.66 7.61
C SER A 132 -16.07 10.70 7.58
N SER A 133 -15.45 10.37 6.45
CA SER A 133 -13.99 10.43 6.30
C SER A 133 -13.48 11.87 6.25
N GLU A 134 -14.20 12.79 5.61
CA GLU A 134 -13.84 14.21 5.54
C GLU A 134 -13.73 14.83 6.95
N THR A 135 -14.60 14.43 7.88
CA THR A 135 -14.49 14.85 9.28
C THR A 135 -13.16 14.41 9.91
N CYS A 136 -12.72 13.19 9.65
CA CYS A 136 -11.45 12.67 10.19
C CYS A 136 -10.24 13.31 9.51
N VAL A 137 -10.23 13.41 8.19
CA VAL A 137 -9.09 13.92 7.43
C VAL A 137 -8.88 15.43 7.61
N SER A 138 -9.85 16.16 8.12
CA SER A 138 -9.65 17.57 8.50
C SER A 138 -8.48 17.76 9.48
N CYS A 139 -8.19 16.73 10.26
CA CYS A 139 -7.06 16.68 11.20
C CYS A 139 -6.03 15.60 10.82
N HIS A 140 -6.48 14.48 10.30
CA HIS A 140 -5.67 13.31 9.94
C HIS A 140 -5.31 13.31 8.45
N PHE A 141 -4.47 14.24 7.98
CA PHE A 141 -4.11 14.38 6.56
C PHE A 141 -2.64 14.10 6.26
N ARG A 142 -1.84 13.77 7.30
CA ARG A 142 -0.38 13.56 7.16
C ARG A 142 0.00 12.07 7.17
N THR A 143 1.25 11.82 6.80
CA THR A 143 1.90 10.49 6.89
C THR A 143 1.16 9.40 6.11
N ASN A 144 0.67 8.37 6.80
CA ASN A 144 0.01 7.20 6.19
C ASN A 144 -1.32 7.53 5.50
N LEU A 145 -1.88 8.71 5.71
CA LEU A 145 -3.16 9.15 5.15
C LEU A 145 -3.00 10.07 3.94
N ALA A 146 -1.76 10.42 3.57
CA ALA A 146 -1.49 11.29 2.41
C ALA A 146 -2.07 10.75 1.09
N PHE A 147 -2.24 9.44 0.98
CA PHE A 147 -2.81 8.77 -0.20
C PHE A 147 -4.23 8.26 0.02
N TRP A 148 -4.93 8.75 1.06
CA TRP A 148 -6.29 8.28 1.35
C TRP A 148 -7.27 8.68 0.25
N ALA A 149 -7.30 9.95 -0.13
CA ALA A 149 -8.18 10.44 -1.18
C ALA A 149 -7.87 9.73 -2.51
N GLY A 150 -8.88 9.10 -3.08
CA GLY A 150 -8.75 8.30 -4.29
C GLY A 150 -8.11 6.92 -4.09
N SER A 151 -7.85 6.49 -2.85
CA SER A 151 -7.39 5.13 -2.57
C SER A 151 -8.43 4.08 -2.94
N GLN A 152 -8.01 2.81 -3.02
CA GLN A 152 -8.92 1.70 -3.34
C GLN A 152 -10.09 1.57 -2.38
N HIS A 153 -9.88 1.88 -1.09
CA HIS A 153 -10.94 1.85 -0.09
C HIS A 153 -11.87 3.06 -0.22
N ASP A 154 -11.31 4.26 -0.41
CA ASP A 154 -12.09 5.49 -0.61
C ASP A 154 -13.00 5.39 -1.84
N GLN A 155 -12.46 4.94 -2.99
CA GLN A 155 -13.23 4.74 -4.23
C GLN A 155 -14.37 3.72 -4.10
N ARG A 156 -14.28 2.81 -3.12
CA ARG A 156 -15.30 1.79 -2.85
C ARG A 156 -16.20 2.13 -1.68
N SER A 157 -16.23 3.39 -1.27
CA SER A 157 -17.06 3.89 -0.17
C SER A 157 -16.78 3.18 1.17
N VAL A 158 -15.54 2.78 1.40
CA VAL A 158 -15.07 2.27 2.70
C VAL A 158 -14.49 3.45 3.47
N GLY A 159 -15.25 4.03 4.39
CA GLY A 159 -14.81 5.19 5.18
C GLY A 159 -14.01 4.81 6.43
N CYS A 160 -13.43 5.82 7.08
CA CYS A 160 -12.63 5.64 8.30
C CYS A 160 -13.40 4.89 9.38
N ALA A 161 -14.66 5.26 9.59
CA ALA A 161 -15.55 4.64 10.57
C ALA A 161 -15.94 3.19 10.25
N THR A 162 -15.64 2.67 9.07
CA THR A 162 -15.83 1.23 8.76
C THR A 162 -14.87 0.37 9.55
N CYS A 163 -13.63 0.82 9.73
CA CYS A 163 -12.55 0.09 10.39
C CYS A 163 -12.27 0.59 11.82
N HIS A 164 -12.41 1.89 12.04
CA HIS A 164 -12.09 2.55 13.30
C HIS A 164 -13.34 2.90 14.11
N SER A 165 -13.18 2.91 15.44
CA SER A 165 -14.18 3.42 16.37
C SER A 165 -13.51 4.33 17.39
N VAL A 166 -13.97 5.56 17.49
CA VAL A 166 -13.49 6.52 18.51
C VAL A 166 -14.03 6.18 19.87
N HIS A 167 -15.27 5.68 19.93
CA HIS A 167 -15.99 5.42 21.18
C HIS A 167 -15.85 4.00 21.72
N ALA A 168 -15.73 3.00 20.83
CA ALA A 168 -15.77 1.59 21.22
C ALA A 168 -14.72 0.77 20.46
N ALA A 169 -13.48 1.17 20.55
CA ALA A 169 -12.37 0.41 19.96
C ALA A 169 -12.07 -0.84 20.80
N SER A 170 -11.90 -1.96 20.11
CA SER A 170 -11.50 -3.22 20.75
C SER A 170 -10.03 -3.57 20.47
N GLY A 171 -9.43 -2.94 19.46
CA GLY A 171 -8.06 -3.18 19.03
C GLY A 171 -7.16 -1.95 19.11
N GLU A 172 -5.88 -2.17 18.88
CA GLU A 172 -4.91 -1.09 18.75
C GLU A 172 -5.31 -0.11 17.65
N LYS A 173 -4.83 1.14 17.75
CA LYS A 173 -5.09 2.20 16.77
C LYS A 173 -6.57 2.44 16.50
N GLN A 174 -7.39 2.29 17.53
CA GLN A 174 -8.85 2.47 17.47
C GLN A 174 -9.56 1.52 16.49
N LEU A 175 -9.03 0.33 16.23
CA LEU A 175 -9.70 -0.67 15.42
C LEU A 175 -10.92 -1.25 16.14
N LYS A 176 -11.99 -1.54 15.39
CA LYS A 176 -13.22 -2.14 15.90
C LYS A 176 -13.06 -3.58 16.40
N THR A 177 -12.00 -4.26 15.99
CA THR A 177 -11.69 -5.62 16.37
C THR A 177 -10.31 -5.70 17.02
N ALA A 178 -10.14 -6.60 17.99
CA ALA A 178 -8.86 -6.81 18.65
C ALA A 178 -7.77 -7.30 17.69
N ALA A 179 -8.13 -8.18 16.74
CA ALA A 179 -7.23 -8.69 15.72
C ALA A 179 -7.49 -8.03 14.37
N GLN A 180 -6.45 -7.46 13.75
CA GLN A 180 -6.54 -6.83 12.43
C GLN A 180 -7.02 -7.82 11.36
N THR A 181 -6.58 -9.08 11.43
CA THR A 181 -6.99 -10.11 10.48
C THR A 181 -8.49 -10.33 10.49
N ALA A 182 -9.12 -10.33 11.67
CA ALA A 182 -10.57 -10.47 11.80
C ALA A 182 -11.31 -9.29 11.15
N LEU A 183 -10.78 -8.07 11.29
CA LEU A 183 -11.33 -6.89 10.63
C LEU A 183 -11.26 -7.01 9.11
N CYS A 184 -10.09 -7.34 8.59
CA CYS A 184 -9.89 -7.46 7.13
C CYS A 184 -10.73 -8.62 6.54
N ALA A 185 -10.88 -9.72 7.29
CA ALA A 185 -11.64 -10.91 6.91
C ALA A 185 -13.12 -10.63 6.65
N SER A 186 -13.69 -9.59 7.25
CA SER A 186 -15.10 -9.24 7.07
C SER A 186 -15.44 -8.99 5.58
N CYS A 187 -14.46 -8.47 4.82
CA CYS A 187 -14.59 -8.21 3.38
C CYS A 187 -13.64 -9.07 2.54
N HIS A 188 -12.39 -9.30 2.97
CA HIS A 188 -11.34 -10.00 2.23
C HIS A 188 -11.31 -11.52 2.53
N ARG A 189 -12.47 -12.17 2.51
CA ARG A 189 -12.63 -13.60 2.85
C ARG A 189 -11.77 -14.53 2.02
N THR A 190 -11.66 -14.27 0.71
CA THR A 190 -10.86 -15.10 -0.21
C THR A 190 -9.38 -15.09 0.17
N ILE A 191 -8.85 -13.93 0.57
CA ILE A 191 -7.46 -13.80 0.99
C ILE A 191 -7.22 -14.56 2.29
N VAL A 192 -8.12 -14.39 3.27
CA VAL A 192 -8.00 -15.10 4.56
C VAL A 192 -8.14 -16.62 4.38
N ASN A 193 -9.03 -17.08 3.49
CA ASN A 193 -9.14 -18.50 3.17
C ASN A 193 -7.85 -19.09 2.56
N LYS A 194 -7.13 -18.33 1.75
CA LYS A 194 -5.80 -18.75 1.25
C LYS A 194 -4.81 -18.95 2.39
N GLN A 195 -4.86 -18.14 3.43
CA GLN A 195 -3.99 -18.25 4.60
C GLN A 195 -4.23 -19.50 5.43
N MET A 196 -5.34 -20.21 5.25
CA MET A 196 -5.61 -21.49 5.90
C MET A 196 -4.84 -22.68 5.29
N LYS A 197 -4.09 -22.44 4.20
CA LYS A 197 -3.30 -23.41 3.47
C LYS A 197 -1.79 -23.20 3.73
N PHE A 198 -0.93 -23.53 2.77
CA PHE A 198 0.48 -23.10 2.84
C PHE A 198 0.54 -21.58 2.71
N ASN A 199 0.73 -20.91 3.81
CA ASN A 199 0.68 -19.46 3.89
C ASN A 199 2.05 -18.85 4.22
N HIS A 200 2.11 -17.53 4.14
CA HIS A 200 3.27 -16.77 4.60
C HIS A 200 3.25 -16.75 6.14
N MET A 201 4.12 -17.53 6.74
CA MET A 201 4.31 -17.51 8.20
C MET A 201 5.07 -16.24 8.62
N PRO A 202 4.75 -15.59 9.73
CA PRO A 202 3.77 -15.98 10.76
C PRO A 202 2.44 -15.17 10.73
N VAL A 203 1.81 -15.02 9.56
CA VAL A 203 0.52 -14.30 9.43
C VAL A 203 -0.58 -14.99 10.20
N ARG A 204 -0.68 -16.31 10.06
CA ARG A 204 -1.70 -17.12 10.75
C ARG A 204 -1.55 -17.08 12.27
N GLU A 205 -0.32 -16.97 12.74
CA GLU A 205 0.03 -16.88 14.16
C GLU A 205 -0.16 -15.48 14.74
N GLY A 206 -0.66 -14.53 13.95
CA GLY A 206 -0.91 -13.16 14.36
C GLY A 206 0.32 -12.29 14.58
N ARG A 207 1.51 -12.78 14.24
CA ARG A 207 2.77 -12.00 14.37
C ARG A 207 3.07 -11.13 13.16
N LEU A 208 2.43 -11.42 12.03
CA LEU A 208 2.55 -10.66 10.80
C LEU A 208 1.14 -10.25 10.35
N GLU A 209 0.82 -8.99 10.50
CA GLU A 209 -0.46 -8.44 10.13
C GLU A 209 -0.51 -8.00 8.66
N CYS A 210 -1.72 -7.87 8.10
CA CYS A 210 -1.94 -7.40 6.73
C CYS A 210 -1.27 -6.03 6.49
N SER A 211 -1.36 -5.15 7.48
CA SER A 211 -0.76 -3.82 7.45
C SER A 211 0.77 -3.82 7.49
N ARG A 212 1.42 -4.96 7.67
CA ARG A 212 2.88 -5.06 7.56
C ARG A 212 3.34 -4.83 6.12
N CYS A 213 2.61 -5.40 5.17
CA CYS A 213 2.90 -5.27 3.73
C CYS A 213 2.05 -4.18 3.06
N HIS A 214 0.80 -3.99 3.50
CA HIS A 214 -0.15 -3.08 2.87
C HIS A 214 -0.35 -1.79 3.69
N ASN A 215 -0.41 -0.64 3.01
CA ASN A 215 -0.98 0.57 3.58
C ASN A 215 -2.44 0.68 3.17
N VAL A 216 -3.33 0.30 4.08
CA VAL A 216 -4.77 0.27 3.83
C VAL A 216 -5.38 1.65 3.59
N HIS A 217 -4.68 2.71 4.00
CA HIS A 217 -5.09 4.09 3.79
C HIS A 217 -4.70 4.67 2.43
N GLY A 218 -4.05 3.87 1.58
CA GLY A 218 -3.55 4.29 0.28
C GLY A 218 -2.04 4.22 0.18
N ALA A 219 -1.55 3.92 -1.00
CA ALA A 219 -0.14 3.91 -1.32
C ALA A 219 0.05 4.30 -2.79
N ALA A 220 1.22 4.83 -3.11
CA ALA A 220 1.60 5.10 -4.49
C ALA A 220 1.78 3.81 -5.31
N ASN A 221 1.97 2.70 -4.62
CA ASN A 221 2.27 1.41 -5.22
C ASN A 221 1.02 0.59 -5.53
N VAL A 222 1.15 -0.33 -6.49
CA VAL A 222 0.11 -1.30 -6.82
C VAL A 222 -0.25 -2.14 -5.58
N LYS A 223 -1.51 -2.52 -5.48
CA LYS A 223 -2.01 -3.38 -4.38
C LYS A 223 -1.79 -2.81 -2.97
N LEU A 224 -1.66 -1.48 -2.86
CA LEU A 224 -1.42 -0.79 -1.59
C LEU A 224 -0.15 -1.25 -0.85
N LEU A 225 0.88 -1.70 -1.56
CA LEU A 225 2.14 -2.09 -0.93
C LEU A 225 2.84 -0.86 -0.31
N LYS A 226 3.34 -1.03 0.91
CA LYS A 226 3.97 0.06 1.68
C LYS A 226 5.34 0.46 1.18
N VAL A 227 6.11 -0.52 0.72
CA VAL A 227 7.54 -0.37 0.46
C VAL A 227 7.81 -0.60 -1.02
N GLY A 228 8.68 0.23 -1.56
CA GLY A 228 9.19 0.11 -2.91
C GLY A 228 8.20 0.50 -4.00
N SER A 229 8.66 0.46 -5.23
CA SER A 229 7.88 0.69 -6.45
C SER A 229 7.40 -0.61 -7.10
N SER A 230 7.87 -1.76 -6.59
CA SER A 230 7.57 -3.08 -7.11
C SER A 230 7.19 -4.09 -6.03
N VAL A 231 6.61 -5.21 -6.44
CA VAL A 231 6.35 -6.35 -5.54
C VAL A 231 7.66 -6.87 -4.95
N ASN A 232 8.71 -6.95 -5.76
CA ASN A 232 10.01 -7.46 -5.35
C ASN A 232 10.61 -6.64 -4.20
N GLU A 233 10.56 -5.32 -4.28
CA GLU A 233 11.08 -4.46 -3.21
C GLU A 233 10.37 -4.69 -1.87
N SER A 234 9.07 -4.96 -1.90
CA SER A 234 8.33 -5.31 -0.70
C SER A 234 8.78 -6.66 -0.10
N CYS A 235 9.11 -7.63 -0.96
CA CYS A 235 9.57 -8.95 -0.52
C CYS A 235 11.00 -8.92 0.02
N VAL A 236 11.92 -8.29 -0.70
CA VAL A 236 13.34 -8.26 -0.34
C VAL A 236 13.65 -7.39 0.89
N GLY A 237 12.70 -6.60 1.34
CA GLY A 237 12.78 -5.92 2.64
C GLY A 237 12.97 -6.88 3.81
N CYS A 238 12.50 -8.14 3.67
CA CYS A 238 12.70 -9.22 4.64
C CYS A 238 13.54 -10.36 4.06
N HIS A 239 13.42 -10.64 2.76
CA HIS A 239 14.14 -11.67 2.02
C HIS A 239 15.35 -11.10 1.27
N GLY A 240 16.21 -10.40 2.00
CA GLY A 240 17.39 -9.72 1.45
C GLY A 240 18.34 -10.64 0.69
N GLU A 241 18.41 -11.93 1.06
CA GLU A 241 19.22 -12.94 0.40
C GLU A 241 18.74 -13.28 -1.03
N LYS A 242 17.52 -12.85 -1.40
CA LYS A 242 16.97 -13.02 -2.77
C LYS A 242 17.11 -11.78 -3.63
N ARG A 243 17.67 -10.70 -3.09
CA ARG A 243 17.69 -9.40 -3.74
C ARG A 243 18.60 -9.38 -4.97
N GLY A 244 19.70 -10.08 -4.94
CA GLY A 244 20.75 -9.90 -5.94
C GLY A 244 21.55 -8.59 -5.76
N PRO A 245 22.34 -8.16 -6.76
CA PRO A 245 22.53 -8.86 -8.03
C PRO A 245 23.26 -10.20 -7.86
N MET A 246 22.88 -11.18 -8.68
CA MET A 246 23.56 -12.46 -8.76
C MET A 246 24.39 -12.52 -10.05
N LEU A 247 25.49 -13.27 -10.05
CA LEU A 247 26.28 -13.47 -11.28
C LEU A 247 25.44 -14.11 -12.39
N TRP A 248 24.57 -15.02 -12.00
CA TRP A 248 23.60 -15.68 -12.88
C TRP A 248 22.19 -15.42 -12.37
N GLU A 249 21.48 -14.54 -13.01
CA GLU A 249 20.13 -14.18 -12.63
C GLU A 249 19.11 -15.02 -13.36
N HIS A 250 18.03 -15.35 -12.66
CA HIS A 250 16.84 -15.95 -13.26
C HIS A 250 15.81 -14.85 -13.49
N LEU A 251 15.57 -14.50 -14.74
CA LEU A 251 14.79 -13.33 -15.15
C LEU A 251 13.42 -13.21 -14.45
N PRO A 252 12.58 -14.25 -14.33
CA PRO A 252 11.31 -14.14 -13.63
C PRO A 252 11.44 -13.75 -12.15
N VAL A 253 12.57 -14.05 -11.52
CA VAL A 253 12.85 -13.67 -10.13
C VAL A 253 13.17 -12.19 -10.02
N THR A 254 13.95 -11.65 -10.95
CA THR A 254 14.28 -10.23 -10.98
C THR A 254 13.07 -9.36 -11.37
N GLU A 255 12.14 -9.91 -12.16
CA GLU A 255 10.93 -9.20 -12.58
C GLU A 255 9.85 -9.18 -11.48
N ASN A 256 9.41 -10.35 -11.01
CA ASN A 256 8.30 -10.40 -10.05
C ASN A 256 8.23 -11.71 -9.26
N CYS A 257 8.42 -11.65 -7.95
CA CYS A 257 8.33 -12.79 -7.05
C CYS A 257 6.96 -13.50 -7.13
N SER A 258 5.88 -12.75 -7.38
CA SER A 258 4.53 -13.32 -7.46
C SER A 258 4.25 -14.09 -8.76
N THR A 259 5.19 -14.15 -9.70
CA THR A 259 5.13 -15.07 -10.84
C THR A 259 5.15 -16.53 -10.38
N CYS A 260 5.86 -16.80 -9.30
CA CYS A 260 6.01 -18.15 -8.73
C CYS A 260 5.33 -18.32 -7.37
N HIS A 261 5.21 -17.27 -6.57
CA HIS A 261 4.69 -17.33 -5.20
C HIS A 261 3.41 -16.51 -5.03
N ASP A 262 2.44 -17.04 -4.28
CA ASP A 262 1.30 -16.28 -3.75
C ASP A 262 1.54 -16.01 -2.25
N PRO A 263 1.89 -14.77 -1.85
CA PRO A 263 2.22 -14.45 -0.47
C PRO A 263 1.06 -14.61 0.50
N HIS A 264 -0.17 -14.69 0.00
CA HIS A 264 -1.34 -14.93 0.82
C HIS A 264 -1.63 -16.41 1.09
N GLY A 265 -0.96 -17.29 0.36
CA GLY A 265 -1.08 -18.72 0.51
C GLY A 265 -1.59 -19.46 -0.72
N SER A 266 -1.22 -20.72 -0.83
CA SER A 266 -1.61 -21.60 -1.92
C SER A 266 -1.81 -23.05 -1.45
N ASN A 267 -2.23 -23.93 -2.36
CA ASN A 267 -2.32 -25.37 -2.09
C ASN A 267 -0.96 -26.08 -2.20
N ASN A 268 0.09 -25.35 -2.59
CA ASN A 268 1.40 -25.92 -2.87
C ASN A 268 2.41 -25.47 -1.84
N ASP A 269 3.34 -26.33 -1.50
CA ASP A 269 4.47 -26.01 -0.61
C ASP A 269 5.17 -24.73 -1.05
N ARG A 270 5.72 -23.98 -0.07
CA ARG A 270 6.38 -22.69 -0.30
C ARG A 270 5.50 -21.65 -1.02
N MET A 271 4.18 -21.77 -0.86
CA MET A 271 3.19 -20.87 -1.48
C MET A 271 3.32 -20.78 -3.00
N LEU A 272 3.74 -21.85 -3.68
CA LEU A 272 3.87 -21.84 -5.12
C LEU A 272 2.49 -21.75 -5.79
N VAL A 273 2.37 -20.92 -6.82
CA VAL A 273 1.12 -20.75 -7.59
C VAL A 273 0.73 -22.00 -8.38
N ALA A 274 1.68 -22.89 -8.65
CA ALA A 274 1.48 -24.19 -9.25
C ALA A 274 2.48 -25.19 -8.68
N LYS A 275 2.09 -26.48 -8.68
CA LYS A 275 2.98 -27.56 -8.23
C LYS A 275 4.12 -27.78 -9.22
N GLN A 276 5.30 -28.08 -8.72
CA GLN A 276 6.41 -28.56 -9.59
C GLN A 276 6.13 -29.98 -10.06
N PRO A 277 6.53 -30.35 -11.30
CA PRO A 277 7.31 -29.55 -12.27
C PRO A 277 6.49 -28.54 -13.08
N PHE A 278 5.15 -28.58 -13.01
CA PHE A 278 4.25 -27.75 -13.84
C PHE A 278 4.53 -26.24 -13.74
N LEU A 279 4.95 -25.76 -12.58
CA LEU A 279 5.33 -24.35 -12.43
C LEU A 279 6.44 -23.97 -13.42
N CYS A 280 7.47 -24.80 -13.51
CA CYS A 280 8.63 -24.56 -14.38
C CYS A 280 8.26 -24.72 -15.85
N GLN A 281 7.41 -25.70 -16.15
CA GLN A 281 6.95 -26.02 -17.51
C GLN A 281 6.07 -24.93 -18.14
N ARG A 282 5.60 -23.95 -17.37
CA ARG A 282 4.89 -22.78 -17.92
C ARG A 282 5.78 -21.93 -18.84
N CYS A 283 7.09 -22.01 -18.66
CA CYS A 283 8.08 -21.24 -19.43
C CYS A 283 9.13 -22.17 -20.08
N HIS A 284 9.52 -23.24 -19.40
CA HIS A 284 10.54 -24.17 -19.88
C HIS A 284 9.90 -25.34 -20.61
N VAL A 285 9.47 -25.09 -21.85
CA VAL A 285 8.81 -26.10 -22.70
C VAL A 285 9.80 -26.91 -23.55
N THR A 286 11.01 -26.39 -23.74
CA THR A 286 12.08 -27.04 -24.50
C THR A 286 13.40 -26.96 -23.76
N SER A 287 14.09 -28.07 -23.58
CA SER A 287 15.40 -28.16 -22.96
C SER A 287 16.13 -29.43 -23.44
N ARG A 288 17.40 -29.60 -23.03
CA ARG A 288 18.19 -30.81 -23.34
C ARG A 288 17.60 -32.08 -22.73
N HIS A 289 16.89 -31.98 -21.63
CA HIS A 289 15.98 -32.99 -21.10
C HIS A 289 14.59 -32.36 -21.06
N PRO A 290 13.70 -32.63 -22.02
CA PRO A 290 12.43 -31.95 -22.17
C PRO A 290 11.63 -31.96 -20.86
N PRO A 291 11.14 -30.82 -20.37
CA PRO A 291 10.31 -30.76 -19.17
C PRO A 291 8.85 -31.13 -19.44
N THR A 292 8.51 -31.44 -20.68
CA THR A 292 7.16 -31.78 -21.15
C THR A 292 6.77 -33.22 -20.84
N VAL A 293 5.54 -33.60 -21.18
CA VAL A 293 5.06 -34.96 -21.05
C VAL A 293 5.84 -35.88 -22.00
N TYR A 294 6.38 -36.93 -21.46
CA TYR A 294 7.07 -37.94 -22.23
C TYR A 294 6.08 -38.93 -22.82
N GLU A 295 6.18 -39.20 -24.11
CA GLU A 295 5.46 -40.28 -24.74
C GLU A 295 5.99 -41.64 -24.28
N GLY A 296 5.16 -42.69 -24.35
CA GLY A 296 5.52 -44.04 -23.90
C GLY A 296 6.80 -44.61 -24.56
N TYR A 297 7.08 -44.20 -25.79
CA TYR A 297 8.31 -44.54 -26.51
C TYR A 297 9.57 -43.95 -25.83
N LEU A 298 9.49 -42.70 -25.34
CA LEU A 298 10.59 -42.05 -24.65
C LEU A 298 10.80 -42.59 -23.23
N LEU A 299 9.76 -43.16 -22.62
CA LEU A 299 9.83 -43.82 -21.32
C LEU A 299 10.58 -45.14 -21.35
N ASN A 300 10.60 -45.83 -22.50
CA ASN A 300 11.33 -47.07 -22.67
C ASN A 300 12.85 -46.88 -22.74
N ASN A 301 13.33 -45.66 -22.95
CA ASN A 301 14.75 -45.34 -22.77
C ASN A 301 15.01 -45.13 -21.29
N SER A 302 15.19 -46.22 -20.56
CA SER A 302 15.19 -46.33 -19.09
C SER A 302 16.12 -45.37 -18.37
N TYR A 303 17.11 -44.81 -19.05
CA TYR A 303 18.11 -43.93 -18.43
C TYR A 303 17.56 -42.54 -18.10
N ASN A 304 16.65 -41.99 -18.90
CA ASN A 304 16.17 -40.64 -18.71
C ASN A 304 14.83 -40.55 -17.98
N ALA A 305 13.96 -41.51 -18.14
CA ALA A 305 12.61 -41.51 -17.57
C ALA A 305 12.62 -41.49 -16.05
N ASN A 306 13.45 -42.30 -15.41
CA ASN A 306 13.52 -42.42 -13.95
C ASN A 306 14.13 -41.20 -13.25
N LYS A 307 14.91 -40.41 -13.98
CA LYS A 307 15.59 -39.22 -13.41
C LYS A 307 14.79 -37.94 -13.51
N VAL A 308 13.89 -37.86 -14.48
CA VAL A 308 13.24 -36.60 -14.86
C VAL A 308 11.72 -36.66 -14.71
N TYR A 309 11.09 -37.82 -15.00
CA TYR A 309 9.65 -37.95 -15.00
C TYR A 309 9.05 -37.74 -13.61
N GLY A 310 8.10 -36.80 -13.50
CA GLY A 310 7.35 -36.52 -12.26
C GLY A 310 8.19 -35.93 -11.13
N ARG A 311 9.47 -35.67 -11.34
CA ARG A 311 10.34 -35.08 -10.31
C ARG A 311 10.29 -33.56 -10.33
N SER A 312 10.55 -32.96 -9.17
CA SER A 312 10.73 -31.53 -9.03
C SER A 312 12.04 -31.09 -9.67
N CYS A 313 12.00 -30.05 -10.51
CA CYS A 313 13.18 -29.51 -11.19
C CYS A 313 14.24 -29.02 -10.19
N VAL A 314 13.82 -28.52 -9.01
CA VAL A 314 14.72 -28.02 -7.97
C VAL A 314 15.50 -29.10 -7.22
N ILE A 315 15.30 -30.38 -7.51
CA ILE A 315 16.18 -31.45 -7.00
C ILE A 315 17.58 -31.27 -7.60
N CYS A 316 17.68 -30.82 -8.84
CA CYS A 316 18.93 -30.54 -9.53
C CYS A 316 19.17 -29.02 -9.65
N HIS A 317 18.16 -28.25 -10.02
CA HIS A 317 18.25 -26.79 -10.20
C HIS A 317 17.90 -26.06 -8.89
N GLN A 318 18.80 -26.14 -7.90
CA GLN A 318 18.50 -25.66 -6.55
C GLN A 318 18.51 -24.12 -6.43
N GLN A 319 19.29 -23.45 -7.28
CA GLN A 319 19.52 -22.00 -7.21
C GLN A 319 18.62 -21.20 -8.15
N VAL A 320 17.35 -21.57 -8.21
CA VAL A 320 16.37 -20.93 -9.11
C VAL A 320 16.16 -19.43 -8.87
N HIS A 321 16.56 -18.91 -7.71
CA HIS A 321 16.49 -17.48 -7.41
C HIS A 321 17.69 -16.67 -7.91
N GLY A 322 18.67 -17.34 -8.50
CA GLY A 322 19.94 -16.78 -8.92
C GLY A 322 21.11 -17.48 -8.27
N SER A 323 22.28 -17.43 -8.90
CA SER A 323 23.47 -18.10 -8.42
C SER A 323 24.72 -17.27 -8.66
N ASN A 324 25.65 -17.33 -7.72
CA ASN A 324 27.02 -16.86 -7.87
C ASN A 324 28.01 -18.02 -8.09
N ALA A 325 27.51 -19.25 -8.22
CA ALA A 325 28.32 -20.42 -8.39
C ALA A 325 28.88 -20.56 -9.82
N PRO A 326 30.06 -21.18 -10.01
CA PRO A 326 30.66 -21.42 -11.33
C PRO A 326 29.82 -22.32 -12.24
N SER A 327 28.85 -23.06 -11.69
CA SER A 327 27.93 -23.91 -12.46
C SER A 327 27.09 -23.15 -13.50
N GLY A 328 27.12 -21.83 -13.45
CA GLY A 328 26.52 -20.96 -14.43
C GLY A 328 25.00 -20.91 -14.37
N LYS A 329 24.41 -20.48 -15.49
CA LYS A 329 22.96 -20.30 -15.65
C LYS A 329 22.11 -21.57 -15.59
N ALA A 330 22.72 -22.72 -15.34
CA ALA A 330 21.98 -23.96 -15.09
C ALA A 330 21.43 -24.01 -13.64
N PHE A 331 21.85 -23.12 -12.75
CA PHE A 331 21.39 -22.99 -11.37
C PHE A 331 21.50 -24.29 -10.55
N LEU A 332 22.52 -25.09 -10.78
CA LEU A 332 22.67 -26.38 -10.14
C LEU A 332 23.11 -26.28 -8.66
N ARG A 333 24.03 -25.41 -8.35
CA ARG A 333 24.49 -25.06 -6.99
C ARG A 333 25.23 -23.73 -6.99
#